data_caf27431ef390c486a6c3572a5b5a8c4
#
_entry.id   caf27431ef390c486a6c3572a5b5a8c4
#
_cell.length_a   1.000
_cell.length_b   1.000
_cell.length_c   1.000
_cell.angle_alpha   90.00
_cell.angle_beta   90.00
_cell.angle_gamma   90.00
#
_symmetry.space_group_name_H-M   'P 1'
#
loop_
_entity.id
_entity.type
_entity.pdbx_description
1 polymer ?
#
loop_
_entity_poly.entity_id
_entity_poly.type
_entity_poly.pdbx_seq_one_letter_code
_entity_poly.pdbx_strand_id
1 'polypeptide(L)'
;QVINFDELTTLIGNNSSGKTAALVALNTIFSENSGDRNLERSDFFLPKDKDPEELEEQSLYVEAVFHFNELQKEQGSTTYSIPTFFDSFVVDAPGHAPYLRIRLEATWEKSSNIEGSIESKVYYFTCPELEEITDEKKRIASRHDLNRIRMIYVPAVRDPSKQLKNASGSMMYQIMNSINWKDTTKESVKGIIQDLNDEFLKESGISILKDAIHDEWEEYHSDSRYSNAQLRFNSTNIDSAIKKAEVVFSPTVVEREYSIDEMGDGLRSLFYISMVDSMLDVENKIREEIESGEELSFSKTPPILTIVAVEEPENHIAPHLLGKLIGKLRDISKKCNSQTILTSHSPAIVKRISPEELRYF
;
A
#
# COMPACT_ATOMS: atom_id res chain seq x y z
N GLN A 1 -18.56 16.39 3.14
CA GLN A 1 -19.29 15.21 2.62
C GLN A 1 -19.05 14.03 3.54
N VAL A 2 -20.10 13.22 3.82
CA VAL A 2 -20.01 11.96 4.59
C VAL A 2 -20.27 10.83 3.64
N ILE A 3 -19.45 9.77 3.71
CA ILE A 3 -19.55 8.57 2.88
C ILE A 3 -19.54 7.36 3.80
N ASN A 4 -20.55 6.51 3.69
CA ASN A 4 -20.60 5.24 4.43
C ASN A 4 -20.04 4.12 3.55
N PHE A 5 -19.14 3.34 4.12
CA PHE A 5 -18.50 2.22 3.47
C PHE A 5 -18.97 0.89 4.09
N ASP A 6 -19.35 -0.05 3.24
CA ASP A 6 -19.63 -1.45 3.60
C ASP A 6 -18.42 -2.32 3.27
N GLU A 7 -18.52 -3.64 3.40
CA GLU A 7 -17.45 -4.59 3.03
C GLU A 7 -16.97 -4.35 1.60
N LEU A 8 -17.90 -4.23 0.64
CA LEU A 8 -17.65 -3.76 -0.73
C LEU A 8 -18.46 -2.50 -0.97
N THR A 9 -17.82 -1.41 -1.33
CA THR A 9 -18.49 -0.16 -1.69
C THR A 9 -18.05 0.30 -3.07
N THR A 10 -18.99 0.64 -3.93
CA THR A 10 -18.74 1.18 -5.26
C THR A 10 -19.20 2.63 -5.36
N LEU A 11 -18.27 3.54 -5.55
CA LEU A 11 -18.55 4.96 -5.79
C LEU A 11 -18.84 5.18 -7.27
N ILE A 12 -20.04 5.62 -7.60
CA ILE A 12 -20.48 5.90 -8.96
C ILE A 12 -20.82 7.37 -9.13
N GLY A 13 -20.67 7.89 -10.32
CA GLY A 13 -20.99 9.29 -10.65
C GLY A 13 -20.25 9.76 -11.88
N ASN A 14 -20.52 11.00 -12.29
CA ASN A 14 -19.88 11.61 -13.45
C ASN A 14 -18.37 11.79 -13.23
N ASN A 15 -17.64 12.03 -14.31
CA ASN A 15 -16.24 12.44 -14.21
C ASN A 15 -16.17 13.76 -13.42
N SER A 16 -15.13 13.92 -12.61
CA SER A 16 -14.93 15.09 -11.75
C SER A 16 -15.96 15.28 -10.63
N SER A 17 -16.75 14.23 -10.27
CA SER A 17 -17.69 14.31 -9.15
C SER A 17 -17.04 14.18 -7.76
N GLY A 18 -15.73 13.90 -7.70
CA GLY A 18 -14.99 13.78 -6.44
C GLY A 18 -14.67 12.34 -6.00
N LYS A 19 -14.99 11.31 -6.79
CA LYS A 19 -14.71 9.89 -6.47
C LYS A 19 -13.22 9.65 -6.18
N THR A 20 -12.35 10.09 -7.09
CA THR A 20 -10.88 10.03 -6.93
C THR A 20 -10.43 10.79 -5.69
N ALA A 21 -10.96 12.00 -5.47
CA ALA A 21 -10.61 12.81 -4.31
C ALA A 21 -10.93 12.11 -2.99
N ALA A 22 -12.04 11.36 -2.91
CA ALA A 22 -12.39 10.57 -1.73
C ALA A 22 -11.37 9.44 -1.47
N LEU A 23 -10.91 8.74 -2.52
CA LEU A 23 -9.89 7.69 -2.38
C LEU A 23 -8.52 8.27 -2.02
N VAL A 24 -8.11 9.36 -2.67
CA VAL A 24 -6.85 10.03 -2.37
C VAL A 24 -6.83 10.54 -0.93
N ALA A 25 -7.94 11.13 -0.45
CA ALA A 25 -8.06 11.60 0.93
C ALA A 25 -7.84 10.46 1.96
N LEU A 26 -8.42 9.27 1.73
CA LEU A 26 -8.16 8.11 2.58
C LEU A 26 -6.71 7.62 2.43
N ASN A 27 -6.18 7.61 1.21
CA ASN A 27 -4.81 7.17 0.95
C ASN A 27 -3.77 8.07 1.64
N THR A 28 -4.04 9.37 1.74
CA THR A 28 -3.19 10.32 2.47
C THR A 28 -3.04 9.95 3.96
N ILE A 29 -4.04 9.33 4.56
CA ILE A 29 -3.95 8.85 5.96
C ILE A 29 -3.28 7.47 6.04
N PHE A 30 -3.72 6.51 5.22
CA PHE A 30 -3.50 5.08 5.41
C PHE A 30 -2.50 4.44 4.44
N SER A 31 -1.91 5.18 3.48
CA SER A 31 -0.86 4.64 2.62
C SER A 31 0.39 4.28 3.42
N GLU A 32 0.99 3.12 3.13
CA GLU A 32 2.33 2.76 3.63
C GLU A 32 3.43 3.63 2.99
N ASN A 33 3.20 4.09 1.75
CA ASN A 33 4.16 4.91 1.00
C ASN A 33 4.13 6.37 1.49
N SER A 34 5.29 6.91 1.87
CA SER A 34 5.40 8.29 2.35
C SER A 34 5.07 9.32 1.27
N GLY A 35 5.35 9.02 -0.01
CA GLY A 35 5.04 9.92 -1.12
C GLY A 35 3.54 10.18 -1.28
N ASP A 36 2.71 9.15 -1.05
CA ASP A 36 1.25 9.25 -1.20
C ASP A 36 0.57 10.02 -0.06
N ARG A 37 1.30 10.30 1.01
CA ARG A 37 0.79 11.03 2.19
C ARG A 37 1.09 12.54 2.16
N ASN A 38 1.84 12.98 1.18
CA ASN A 38 2.15 14.39 1.03
C ASN A 38 0.92 15.12 0.49
N LEU A 39 0.58 16.23 1.16
CA LEU A 39 -0.45 17.14 0.69
C LEU A 39 0.18 18.22 -0.18
N GLU A 40 -0.55 18.63 -1.19
CA GLU A 40 -0.22 19.73 -2.08
C GLU A 40 -1.22 20.90 -1.90
N ARG A 41 -0.85 22.08 -2.36
CA ARG A 41 -1.76 23.25 -2.31
C ARG A 41 -3.08 22.98 -3.03
N SER A 42 -3.07 22.17 -4.07
CA SER A 42 -4.26 21.77 -4.84
C SER A 42 -5.28 20.94 -4.05
N ASP A 43 -4.89 20.37 -2.91
CA ASP A 43 -5.78 19.59 -2.04
C ASP A 43 -6.66 20.50 -1.17
N PHE A 44 -6.30 21.77 -1.03
CA PHE A 44 -7.06 22.75 -0.26
C PHE A 44 -8.12 23.41 -1.12
N PHE A 45 -9.35 23.47 -0.59
CA PHE A 45 -10.47 24.06 -1.31
C PHE A 45 -10.26 25.55 -1.59
N LEU A 46 -10.31 25.91 -2.87
CA LEU A 46 -10.24 27.29 -3.31
C LEU A 46 -11.67 27.81 -3.56
N PRO A 47 -12.16 28.80 -2.81
CA PRO A 47 -13.43 29.45 -3.07
C PRO A 47 -13.43 30.17 -4.43
N LYS A 48 -14.51 29.99 -5.20
CA LYS A 48 -14.62 30.56 -6.56
C LYS A 48 -14.51 32.08 -6.63
N ASP A 49 -14.86 32.75 -5.53
CA ASP A 49 -14.96 34.20 -5.45
C ASP A 49 -13.71 34.86 -4.80
N LYS A 50 -12.67 34.07 -4.54
CA LYS A 50 -11.42 34.57 -3.96
C LYS A 50 -10.25 34.37 -4.93
N ASP A 51 -9.41 35.42 -5.00
CA ASP A 51 -8.12 35.28 -5.71
C ASP A 51 -7.20 34.37 -4.92
N PRO A 52 -6.61 33.34 -5.55
CA PRO A 52 -5.62 32.46 -4.91
C PRO A 52 -4.45 33.20 -4.28
N GLU A 53 -4.06 34.34 -4.84
CA GLU A 53 -2.95 35.16 -4.34
C GLU A 53 -3.27 35.97 -3.08
N GLU A 54 -4.55 36.18 -2.80
CA GLU A 54 -5.01 36.89 -1.60
C GLU A 54 -5.19 36.01 -0.38
N LEU A 55 -5.11 34.68 -0.57
CA LEU A 55 -5.25 33.72 0.53
C LEU A 55 -3.96 33.66 1.36
N GLU A 56 -4.07 33.86 2.64
CA GLU A 56 -2.96 33.79 3.60
C GLU A 56 -2.89 32.42 4.28
N GLU A 57 -4.05 31.81 4.55
CA GLU A 57 -4.18 30.54 5.25
C GLU A 57 -5.39 29.75 4.75
N GLN A 58 -5.25 28.42 4.69
CA GLN A 58 -6.34 27.49 4.42
C GLN A 58 -6.20 26.26 5.29
N SER A 59 -7.32 25.67 5.69
CA SER A 59 -7.33 24.44 6.46
C SER A 59 -8.21 23.39 5.81
N LEU A 60 -7.85 22.13 6.00
CA LEU A 60 -8.67 20.97 5.63
C LEU A 60 -8.61 19.91 6.73
N TYR A 61 -9.60 19.06 6.77
CA TYR A 61 -9.53 17.80 7.52
C TYR A 61 -10.17 16.65 6.75
N VAL A 62 -9.66 15.46 6.99
CA VAL A 62 -10.22 14.18 6.53
C VAL A 62 -10.39 13.30 7.75
N GLU A 63 -11.60 12.82 8.00
CA GLU A 63 -11.89 11.94 9.13
C GLU A 63 -12.40 10.59 8.68
N ALA A 64 -11.85 9.53 9.24
CA ALA A 64 -12.29 8.16 9.08
C ALA A 64 -12.80 7.62 10.42
N VAL A 65 -14.02 7.08 10.40
CA VAL A 65 -14.67 6.47 11.56
C VAL A 65 -14.82 4.98 11.31
N PHE A 66 -14.30 4.15 12.22
CA PHE A 66 -14.33 2.70 12.12
C PHE A 66 -15.24 2.13 13.21
N HIS A 67 -16.33 1.47 12.78
CA HIS A 67 -17.26 0.78 13.65
C HIS A 67 -16.90 -0.70 13.75
N PHE A 68 -16.99 -1.24 14.94
CA PHE A 68 -16.79 -2.67 15.22
C PHE A 68 -18.15 -3.36 15.19
N ASN A 69 -18.64 -3.69 14.00
CA ASN A 69 -19.98 -4.24 13.77
C ASN A 69 -20.21 -5.60 14.47
N GLU A 70 -19.14 -6.34 14.71
CA GLU A 70 -19.14 -7.61 15.42
C GLU A 70 -19.67 -7.44 16.87
N LEU A 71 -19.35 -6.31 17.51
CA LEU A 71 -19.80 -5.99 18.87
C LEU A 71 -21.30 -5.65 18.94
N GLN A 72 -21.94 -5.33 17.82
CA GLN A 72 -23.36 -5.01 17.77
C GLN A 72 -24.24 -6.24 17.65
N LYS A 73 -23.72 -7.37 17.15
CA LYS A 73 -24.49 -8.55 16.78
C LYS A 73 -24.78 -9.53 17.91
N GLU A 74 -24.00 -9.49 19.01
CA GLU A 74 -24.16 -10.44 20.10
C GLU A 74 -23.97 -9.79 21.49
N GLN A 75 -25.09 -9.46 22.12
CA GLN A 75 -25.11 -9.28 23.57
C GLN A 75 -24.88 -10.65 24.25
N GLY A 76 -23.62 -10.98 24.49
CA GLY A 76 -23.28 -12.18 25.26
C GLY A 76 -22.16 -13.09 24.75
N SER A 77 -21.58 -12.82 23.58
CA SER A 77 -20.42 -13.56 23.08
C SER A 77 -19.11 -12.88 23.48
N THR A 78 -18.28 -13.61 24.24
CA THR A 78 -16.91 -13.18 24.64
C THR A 78 -15.90 -13.37 23.50
N THR A 79 -16.33 -13.70 22.29
CA THR A 79 -15.48 -14.11 21.17
C THR A 79 -14.96 -12.92 20.34
N TYR A 80 -15.62 -11.76 20.42
CA TYR A 80 -15.24 -10.57 19.69
C TYR A 80 -14.82 -9.46 20.66
N SER A 81 -13.60 -8.97 20.52
CA SER A 81 -13.06 -7.86 21.30
C SER A 81 -12.47 -6.81 20.36
N ILE A 82 -12.50 -5.56 20.79
CA ILE A 82 -11.69 -4.52 20.17
C ILE A 82 -10.23 -5.00 20.17
N PRO A 83 -9.49 -4.89 19.06
CA PRO A 83 -8.08 -5.20 19.10
C PRO A 83 -7.42 -4.39 20.21
N THR A 84 -6.72 -5.08 21.14
CA THR A 84 -6.14 -4.48 22.37
C THR A 84 -5.31 -3.23 22.09
N PHE A 85 -4.75 -3.16 20.89
CA PHE A 85 -4.02 -1.99 20.42
C PHE A 85 -4.89 -0.71 20.40
N PHE A 86 -6.18 -0.81 20.06
CA PHE A 86 -7.07 0.34 19.97
C PHE A 86 -7.86 0.65 21.25
N ASP A 87 -7.79 -0.19 22.27
CA ASP A 87 -8.57 -0.02 23.51
C ASP A 87 -8.47 1.38 24.12
N SER A 88 -7.29 2.01 24.04
CA SER A 88 -7.06 3.35 24.58
C SER A 88 -7.44 4.50 23.65
N PHE A 89 -7.88 4.21 22.41
CA PHE A 89 -8.17 5.19 21.38
C PHE A 89 -9.63 5.19 20.93
N VAL A 90 -10.42 4.21 21.36
CA VAL A 90 -11.84 4.13 21.00
C VAL A 90 -12.68 5.18 21.70
N VAL A 91 -13.75 5.59 21.01
CA VAL A 91 -14.84 6.35 21.61
C VAL A 91 -15.79 5.35 22.26
N ASP A 92 -15.91 5.40 23.58
CA ASP A 92 -16.86 4.61 24.35
C ASP A 92 -17.98 5.56 24.82
N ALA A 93 -19.15 5.47 24.21
CA ALA A 93 -20.30 6.29 24.53
C ALA A 93 -21.47 5.41 25.03
N PRO A 94 -22.16 5.80 26.11
CA PRO A 94 -23.27 5.03 26.66
C PRO A 94 -24.35 4.74 25.62
N GLY A 95 -24.69 3.46 25.44
CA GLY A 95 -25.73 3.01 24.50
C GLY A 95 -25.29 2.83 23.05
N HIS A 96 -24.01 3.03 22.75
CA HIS A 96 -23.42 2.78 21.43
C HIS A 96 -22.27 1.78 21.55
N ALA A 97 -22.07 0.96 20.48
CA ALA A 97 -20.86 0.15 20.40
C ALA A 97 -19.65 1.07 20.23
N PRO A 98 -18.50 0.73 20.85
CA PRO A 98 -17.27 1.50 20.69
C PRO A 98 -16.87 1.66 19.22
N TYR A 99 -16.26 2.78 18.87
CA TYR A 99 -15.78 3.06 17.52
C TYR A 99 -14.48 3.87 17.57
N LEU A 100 -13.70 3.83 16.49
CA LEU A 100 -12.41 4.50 16.38
C LEU A 100 -12.55 5.72 15.46
N ARG A 101 -12.05 6.88 15.87
CA ARG A 101 -12.01 8.11 15.08
C ARG A 101 -10.57 8.50 14.79
N ILE A 102 -10.23 8.58 13.51
CA ILE A 102 -8.92 9.01 13.02
C ILE A 102 -9.12 10.20 12.09
N ARG A 103 -8.46 11.33 12.39
CA ARG A 103 -8.58 12.54 11.58
C ARG A 103 -7.20 13.07 11.21
N LEU A 104 -7.00 13.30 9.92
CA LEU A 104 -5.95 14.15 9.39
C LEU A 104 -6.43 15.60 9.45
N GLU A 105 -5.64 16.48 10.05
CA GLU A 105 -5.82 17.93 9.99
C GLU A 105 -4.61 18.53 9.31
N ALA A 106 -4.84 19.47 8.39
CA ALA A 106 -3.78 20.17 7.70
C ALA A 106 -4.09 21.65 7.54
N THR A 107 -3.05 22.45 7.65
CA THR A 107 -3.08 23.90 7.41
C THR A 107 -2.04 24.25 6.37
N TRP A 108 -2.46 24.99 5.36
CA TRP A 108 -1.59 25.63 4.39
C TRP A 108 -1.45 27.12 4.76
N GLU A 109 -0.24 27.61 4.78
CA GLU A 109 0.09 29.03 5.02
C GLU A 109 0.91 29.57 3.86
N LYS A 110 0.60 30.81 3.46
CA LYS A 110 1.40 31.53 2.48
C LYS A 110 2.80 31.78 3.01
N SER A 111 3.80 31.44 2.22
CA SER A 111 5.20 31.67 2.58
C SER A 111 5.96 32.34 1.44
N SER A 112 7.26 32.59 1.63
CA SER A 112 8.13 33.08 0.56
C SER A 112 8.31 32.09 -0.61
N ASN A 113 7.95 30.82 -0.40
CA ASN A 113 7.89 29.81 -1.45
C ASN A 113 6.53 29.92 -2.19
N ILE A 114 6.55 29.74 -3.51
CA ILE A 114 5.35 29.79 -4.39
C ILE A 114 4.28 28.80 -3.93
N GLU A 115 4.69 27.60 -3.47
CA GLU A 115 3.79 26.54 -2.99
C GLU A 115 3.26 26.78 -1.56
N GLY A 116 3.81 27.74 -0.83
CA GLY A 116 3.47 27.94 0.58
C GLY A 116 4.13 26.91 1.51
N SER A 117 3.61 26.82 2.72
CA SER A 117 3.99 25.84 3.74
C SER A 117 2.79 25.03 4.17
N ILE A 118 2.89 23.70 4.20
CA ILE A 118 1.81 22.83 4.65
C ILE A 118 2.25 22.10 5.90
N GLU A 119 1.49 22.27 6.98
CA GLU A 119 1.62 21.46 8.19
C GLU A 119 0.44 20.51 8.27
N SER A 120 0.71 19.20 8.48
CA SER A 120 -0.31 18.17 8.64
C SER A 120 -0.02 17.24 9.80
N LYS A 121 -1.08 16.86 10.53
CA LYS A 121 -0.99 15.91 11.65
C LYS A 121 -2.20 15.00 11.64
N VAL A 122 -2.00 13.75 12.05
CA VAL A 122 -3.08 12.77 12.23
C VAL A 122 -3.32 12.56 13.71
N TYR A 123 -4.58 12.48 14.09
CA TYR A 123 -5.01 12.36 15.47
C TYR A 123 -6.04 11.25 15.65
N TYR A 124 -6.00 10.63 16.82
CA TYR A 124 -7.13 9.89 17.39
C TYR A 124 -7.99 10.83 18.23
N PHE A 125 -9.30 10.73 18.06
CA PHE A 125 -10.27 11.43 18.90
C PHE A 125 -11.02 10.45 19.80
N THR A 126 -11.02 10.69 21.09
CA THR A 126 -11.67 9.85 22.10
C THR A 126 -13.01 10.44 22.57
N CYS A 127 -13.60 11.34 21.80
CA CYS A 127 -14.91 11.92 22.07
C CYS A 127 -15.90 11.64 20.92
N PRO A 128 -17.22 11.59 21.17
CA PRO A 128 -18.24 11.49 20.15
C PRO A 128 -18.18 12.60 19.10
N GLU A 129 -18.73 12.33 17.90
CA GLU A 129 -18.66 13.28 16.76
C GLU A 129 -19.30 14.63 17.02
N LEU A 130 -20.34 14.69 17.86
CA LEU A 130 -21.09 15.90 18.18
C LEU A 130 -20.56 16.62 19.43
N GLU A 131 -19.57 16.08 20.09
CA GLU A 131 -18.98 16.68 21.29
C GLU A 131 -17.85 17.64 20.92
N GLU A 132 -17.69 18.71 21.70
CA GLU A 132 -16.60 19.67 21.53
C GLU A 132 -15.24 18.98 21.75
N ILE A 133 -14.34 19.19 20.79
CA ILE A 133 -13.01 18.61 20.80
C ILE A 133 -12.11 19.44 21.71
N THR A 134 -11.69 18.86 22.82
CA THR A 134 -10.69 19.44 23.72
C THR A 134 -9.32 18.78 23.50
N ASP A 135 -8.23 19.44 23.87
CA ASP A 135 -6.88 18.91 23.72
C ASP A 135 -6.66 17.58 24.48
N GLU A 136 -7.35 17.38 25.58
CA GLU A 136 -7.30 16.14 26.37
C GLU A 136 -7.88 14.93 25.61
N LYS A 137 -8.82 15.17 24.69
CA LYS A 137 -9.50 14.17 23.88
C LYS A 137 -8.85 13.95 22.52
N LYS A 138 -7.77 14.69 22.24
CA LYS A 138 -7.02 14.68 20.99
C LYS A 138 -5.64 14.08 21.22
N ARG A 139 -5.33 12.95 20.58
CA ARG A 139 -4.04 12.28 20.70
C ARG A 139 -3.38 12.16 19.34
N ILE A 140 -2.11 12.57 19.23
CA ILE A 140 -1.34 12.43 17.99
C ILE A 140 -1.19 10.94 17.68
N ALA A 141 -1.57 10.55 16.45
CA ALA A 141 -1.37 9.21 15.95
C ALA A 141 0.07 9.06 15.43
N SER A 142 0.81 8.13 16.00
CA SER A 142 2.14 7.80 15.47
C SER A 142 2.01 7.00 14.17
N ARG A 143 3.04 7.04 13.33
CA ARG A 143 3.03 6.23 12.09
C ARG A 143 3.01 4.74 12.38
N HIS A 144 3.64 4.30 13.44
CA HIS A 144 3.58 2.91 13.91
C HIS A 144 2.14 2.48 14.20
N ASP A 145 1.35 3.37 14.80
CA ASP A 145 -0.05 3.09 15.13
C ASP A 145 -0.91 3.04 13.87
N LEU A 146 -0.73 4.01 12.97
CA LEU A 146 -1.48 4.08 11.71
C LEU A 146 -1.21 2.90 10.78
N ASN A 147 -0.03 2.28 10.84
CA ASN A 147 0.30 1.10 10.04
C ASN A 147 -0.54 -0.14 10.40
N ARG A 148 -1.34 -0.09 11.47
CA ARG A 148 -2.33 -1.13 11.81
C ARG A 148 -3.54 -1.10 10.89
N ILE A 149 -3.79 0.02 10.23
CA ILE A 149 -4.79 0.18 9.16
C ILE A 149 -4.03 0.58 7.90
N ARG A 150 -4.14 -0.22 6.85
CA ARG A 150 -3.42 -0.01 5.60
C ARG A 150 -4.38 0.20 4.45
N MET A 151 -4.06 1.10 3.55
CA MET A 151 -4.73 1.23 2.27
C MET A 151 -3.82 0.81 1.12
N ILE A 152 -4.32 -0.06 0.26
CA ILE A 152 -3.71 -0.41 -1.02
C ILE A 152 -4.54 0.28 -2.10
N TYR A 153 -3.96 1.30 -2.69
CA TYR A 153 -4.62 2.10 -3.73
C TYR A 153 -4.13 1.70 -5.11
N VAL A 154 -5.08 1.29 -5.96
CA VAL A 154 -4.89 0.95 -7.37
C VAL A 154 -5.50 2.06 -8.22
N PRO A 155 -4.72 3.05 -8.67
CA PRO A 155 -5.25 4.19 -9.41
C PRO A 155 -5.72 3.81 -10.82
N ALA A 156 -6.60 4.63 -11.41
CA ALA A 156 -6.97 4.59 -12.82
C ALA A 156 -5.80 5.09 -13.67
N VAL A 157 -4.92 4.21 -14.06
CA VAL A 157 -3.60 4.56 -14.58
C VAL A 157 -3.65 4.88 -16.08
N ARG A 158 -3.00 5.99 -16.49
CA ARG A 158 -2.76 6.31 -17.91
C ARG A 158 -1.60 5.52 -18.51
N ASP A 159 -0.63 5.08 -17.68
CA ASP A 159 0.47 4.19 -18.08
C ASP A 159 0.59 3.02 -17.06
N PRO A 160 -0.23 1.97 -17.22
CA PRO A 160 -0.27 0.83 -16.30
C PRO A 160 1.08 0.11 -16.18
N SER A 161 1.87 0.12 -17.25
CA SER A 161 3.05 -0.72 -17.38
C SER A 161 4.09 -0.45 -16.30
N LYS A 162 4.47 0.80 -16.09
CA LYS A 162 5.49 1.17 -15.11
C LYS A 162 4.97 1.14 -13.67
N GLN A 163 3.76 1.65 -13.45
CA GLN A 163 3.24 1.76 -12.07
C GLN A 163 2.86 0.41 -11.49
N LEU A 164 2.17 -0.44 -12.25
CA LEU A 164 1.81 -1.78 -11.80
C LEU A 164 3.03 -2.70 -11.64
N LYS A 165 4.04 -2.57 -12.50
CA LYS A 165 5.32 -3.25 -12.34
C LYS A 165 6.00 -2.88 -11.03
N ASN A 166 6.17 -1.59 -10.79
CA ASN A 166 6.81 -1.10 -9.56
C ASN A 166 6.02 -1.49 -8.32
N ALA A 167 4.68 -1.42 -8.36
CA ALA A 167 3.83 -1.80 -7.26
C ALA A 167 3.87 -3.31 -6.98
N SER A 168 3.78 -4.14 -8.02
CA SER A 168 3.90 -5.61 -7.88
C SER A 168 5.28 -6.02 -7.38
N GLY A 169 6.35 -5.41 -7.91
CA GLY A 169 7.72 -5.64 -7.46
C GLY A 169 7.93 -5.20 -6.01
N SER A 170 7.41 -4.05 -5.62
CA SER A 170 7.48 -3.58 -4.24
C SER A 170 6.71 -4.49 -3.29
N MET A 171 5.54 -4.98 -3.66
CA MET A 171 4.73 -5.90 -2.86
C MET A 171 5.43 -7.25 -2.70
N MET A 172 5.94 -7.82 -3.79
CA MET A 172 6.73 -9.06 -3.77
C MET A 172 7.95 -8.92 -2.88
N TYR A 173 8.70 -7.82 -3.03
CA TYR A 173 9.85 -7.54 -2.19
C TYR A 173 9.48 -7.44 -0.71
N GLN A 174 8.39 -6.75 -0.36
CA GLN A 174 7.93 -6.64 1.03
C GLN A 174 7.59 -8.01 1.64
N ILE A 175 6.87 -8.86 0.89
CA ILE A 175 6.53 -10.21 1.33
C ILE A 175 7.81 -11.03 1.54
N MET A 176 8.69 -11.10 0.55
CA MET A 176 9.92 -11.90 0.61
C MET A 176 10.89 -11.40 1.69
N ASN A 177 10.97 -10.08 1.88
CA ASN A 177 11.81 -9.46 2.91
C ASN A 177 11.29 -9.70 4.34
N SER A 178 9.99 -9.99 4.47
CA SER A 178 9.38 -10.33 5.77
C SER A 178 9.51 -11.81 6.14
N ILE A 179 10.02 -12.68 5.25
CA ILE A 179 10.24 -14.10 5.54
C ILE A 179 11.31 -14.26 6.61
N ASN A 180 11.07 -15.12 7.58
CA ASN A 180 12.06 -15.54 8.58
C ASN A 180 13.04 -16.55 7.99
N TRP A 181 13.99 -16.04 7.19
CA TRP A 181 15.00 -16.86 6.54
C TRP A 181 15.91 -17.54 7.57
N LYS A 182 15.99 -18.86 7.51
CA LYS A 182 16.91 -19.65 8.37
C LYS A 182 18.35 -19.24 8.07
N ASP A 183 19.20 -19.19 9.09
CA ASP A 183 20.61 -18.84 8.94
C ASP A 183 21.35 -19.80 8.02
N THR A 184 21.02 -21.08 8.07
CA THR A 184 21.54 -22.09 7.13
C THR A 184 21.25 -21.75 5.68
N THR A 185 20.05 -21.22 5.37
CA THR A 185 19.67 -20.77 4.02
C THR A 185 20.44 -19.52 3.62
N LYS A 186 20.59 -18.55 4.54
CA LYS A 186 21.36 -17.32 4.30
C LYS A 186 22.83 -17.64 4.00
N GLU A 187 23.44 -18.53 4.76
CA GLU A 187 24.82 -18.98 4.56
C GLU A 187 25.00 -19.74 3.23
N SER A 188 24.06 -20.63 2.91
CA SER A 188 24.07 -21.37 1.64
C SER A 188 23.98 -20.43 0.44
N VAL A 189 23.03 -19.46 0.47
CA VAL A 189 22.88 -18.46 -0.61
C VAL A 189 24.15 -17.61 -0.74
N LYS A 190 24.74 -17.19 0.39
CA LYS A 190 26.00 -16.44 0.39
C LYS A 190 27.15 -17.24 -0.26
N GLY A 191 27.26 -18.53 0.05
CA GLY A 191 28.25 -19.42 -0.57
C GLY A 191 28.07 -19.53 -2.09
N ILE A 192 26.82 -19.76 -2.55
CA ILE A 192 26.51 -19.85 -3.98
C ILE A 192 26.85 -18.54 -4.72
N ILE A 193 26.59 -17.37 -4.09
CA ILE A 193 26.93 -16.07 -4.68
C ILE A 193 28.45 -15.89 -4.75
N GLN A 194 29.19 -16.37 -3.77
CA GLN A 194 30.67 -16.35 -3.81
C GLN A 194 31.20 -17.22 -4.95
N ASP A 195 30.72 -18.44 -5.07
CA ASP A 195 31.09 -19.36 -6.15
C ASP A 195 30.80 -18.75 -7.53
N LEU A 196 29.65 -18.07 -7.68
CA LEU A 196 29.31 -17.37 -8.90
C LEU A 196 30.29 -16.23 -9.21
N ASN A 197 30.69 -15.42 -8.22
CA ASN A 197 31.69 -14.38 -8.41
C ASN A 197 33.06 -14.97 -8.79
N ASP A 198 33.46 -16.05 -8.14
CA ASP A 198 34.74 -16.71 -8.39
C ASP A 198 34.77 -17.29 -9.80
N GLU A 199 33.67 -17.89 -10.26
CA GLU A 199 33.57 -18.41 -11.63
C GLU A 199 33.58 -17.31 -12.68
N PHE A 200 32.84 -16.22 -12.43
CA PHE A 200 32.81 -15.05 -13.30
C PHE A 200 34.21 -14.40 -13.47
N LEU A 201 34.99 -14.33 -12.38
CA LEU A 201 36.31 -13.73 -12.40
C LEU A 201 37.37 -14.60 -13.09
N LYS A 202 37.08 -15.86 -13.38
CA LYS A 202 37.97 -16.76 -14.13
C LYS A 202 37.97 -16.49 -15.64
N GLU A 203 36.91 -15.83 -16.15
CA GLU A 203 36.84 -15.49 -17.55
C GLU A 203 37.97 -14.55 -17.96
N SER A 204 38.71 -14.88 -19.02
CA SER A 204 39.91 -14.12 -19.44
C SER A 204 39.62 -12.66 -19.74
N GLY A 205 38.47 -12.36 -20.37
CA GLY A 205 38.07 -10.98 -20.66
C GLY A 205 37.77 -10.17 -19.39
N ILE A 206 37.19 -10.81 -18.37
CA ILE A 206 36.92 -10.19 -17.08
C ILE A 206 38.20 -9.94 -16.30
N SER A 207 39.15 -10.87 -16.34
CA SER A 207 40.48 -10.67 -15.74
C SER A 207 41.23 -9.48 -16.36
N ILE A 208 41.22 -9.39 -17.68
CA ILE A 208 41.84 -8.26 -18.39
C ILE A 208 41.19 -6.91 -17.98
N LEU A 209 39.85 -6.89 -17.94
CA LEU A 209 39.10 -5.70 -17.54
C LEU A 209 39.41 -5.28 -16.09
N LYS A 210 39.43 -6.27 -15.18
CA LYS A 210 39.76 -6.05 -13.76
C LYS A 210 41.15 -5.47 -13.59
N ASP A 211 42.13 -6.05 -14.30
CA ASP A 211 43.54 -5.61 -14.20
C ASP A 211 43.68 -4.19 -14.80
N ALA A 212 43.06 -3.91 -15.93
CA ALA A 212 43.05 -2.56 -16.52
C ALA A 212 42.43 -1.51 -15.60
N ILE A 213 41.28 -1.84 -14.93
CA ILE A 213 40.65 -0.91 -13.96
C ILE A 213 41.58 -0.67 -12.77
N HIS A 214 42.27 -1.70 -12.30
CA HIS A 214 43.18 -1.61 -11.16
C HIS A 214 44.41 -0.73 -11.48
N ASP A 215 45.03 -1.01 -12.61
CA ASP A 215 46.22 -0.31 -13.07
C ASP A 215 45.95 1.19 -13.29
N GLU A 216 44.86 1.53 -14.00
CA GLU A 216 44.44 2.91 -14.21
C GLU A 216 44.07 3.61 -12.89
N TRP A 217 43.42 2.90 -11.97
CA TRP A 217 43.08 3.49 -10.67
C TRP A 217 44.31 3.83 -9.84
N GLU A 218 45.35 2.98 -9.83
CA GLU A 218 46.61 3.24 -9.13
C GLU A 218 47.34 4.49 -9.68
N GLU A 219 47.22 4.78 -10.98
CA GLU A 219 47.80 6.00 -11.57
C GLU A 219 47.09 7.27 -11.07
N TYR A 220 45.78 7.23 -10.85
CA TYR A 220 44.99 8.39 -10.43
C TYR A 220 44.93 8.56 -8.91
N HIS A 221 45.13 7.50 -8.14
CA HIS A 221 44.87 7.52 -6.71
C HIS A 221 46.00 6.88 -5.88
N SER A 222 46.68 7.69 -5.09
CA SER A 222 47.78 7.26 -4.25
C SER A 222 47.44 7.04 -2.76
N ASP A 223 46.16 7.23 -2.34
CA ASP A 223 45.75 7.03 -0.95
C ASP A 223 45.50 5.55 -0.67
N SER A 224 46.21 5.01 0.31
CA SER A 224 46.12 3.58 0.69
C SER A 224 44.71 3.10 1.10
N ARG A 225 43.83 4.02 1.46
CA ARG A 225 42.44 3.69 1.87
C ARG A 225 41.58 3.19 0.73
N TYR A 226 41.89 3.54 -0.51
CA TYR A 226 41.08 3.21 -1.70
C TYR A 226 41.94 2.60 -2.81
N SER A 227 43.12 2.05 -2.49
CA SER A 227 44.07 1.54 -3.48
C SER A 227 43.61 0.32 -4.27
N ASN A 228 42.60 -0.43 -3.79
CA ASN A 228 42.21 -1.67 -4.41
C ASN A 228 40.81 -1.55 -5.07
N ALA A 229 40.78 -1.36 -6.39
CA ALA A 229 39.58 -1.42 -7.19
C ALA A 229 39.22 -2.90 -7.53
N GLN A 230 38.04 -3.37 -7.14
CA GLN A 230 37.61 -4.74 -7.38
C GLN A 230 36.35 -4.80 -8.22
N LEU A 231 36.33 -5.66 -9.23
CA LEU A 231 35.15 -5.98 -10.00
C LEU A 231 34.43 -7.19 -9.34
N ARG A 232 33.15 -7.05 -9.04
CA ARG A 232 32.33 -8.14 -8.50
C ARG A 232 30.86 -7.95 -8.83
N PHE A 233 30.08 -9.01 -8.83
CA PHE A 233 28.63 -8.88 -8.81
C PHE A 233 28.17 -8.21 -7.51
N ASN A 234 27.29 -7.23 -7.62
CA ASN A 234 26.71 -6.55 -6.47
C ASN A 234 25.57 -7.39 -5.82
N SER A 235 25.83 -8.69 -5.62
CA SER A 235 24.96 -9.61 -4.94
C SER A 235 25.79 -10.32 -3.88
N THR A 236 25.67 -9.89 -2.63
CA THR A 236 26.49 -10.44 -1.54
C THR A 236 25.68 -11.15 -0.47
N ASN A 237 24.37 -11.03 -0.54
CA ASN A 237 23.45 -11.57 0.46
C ASN A 237 22.07 -11.87 -0.14
N ILE A 238 21.20 -12.48 0.69
CA ILE A 238 19.83 -12.84 0.30
C ILE A 238 19.00 -11.63 -0.10
N ASP A 239 19.22 -10.44 0.51
CA ASP A 239 18.47 -9.21 0.18
C ASP A 239 18.72 -8.76 -1.26
N SER A 240 19.93 -8.97 -1.75
CA SER A 240 20.28 -8.68 -3.15
C SER A 240 19.60 -9.63 -4.12
N ALA A 241 19.41 -10.89 -3.73
CA ALA A 241 18.69 -11.89 -4.52
C ALA A 241 17.19 -11.58 -4.53
N ILE A 242 16.61 -11.24 -3.38
CA ILE A 242 15.20 -10.85 -3.25
C ILE A 242 14.86 -9.65 -4.13
N LYS A 243 15.73 -8.63 -4.18
CA LYS A 243 15.51 -7.44 -5.03
C LYS A 243 15.45 -7.74 -6.53
N LYS A 244 16.00 -8.86 -6.96
CA LYS A 244 16.01 -9.32 -8.36
C LYS A 244 15.00 -10.43 -8.63
N ALA A 245 14.25 -10.88 -7.61
CA ALA A 245 13.21 -11.87 -7.79
C ALA A 245 12.05 -11.28 -8.60
N GLU A 246 11.60 -12.02 -9.59
CA GLU A 246 10.48 -11.64 -10.46
C GLU A 246 9.55 -12.83 -10.67
N VAL A 247 8.31 -12.54 -11.06
CA VAL A 247 7.35 -13.56 -11.46
C VAL A 247 7.40 -13.68 -12.98
N VAL A 248 7.64 -14.91 -13.43
CA VAL A 248 7.62 -15.27 -14.86
C VAL A 248 6.43 -16.15 -15.16
N PHE A 249 5.93 -16.06 -16.38
CA PHE A 249 4.75 -16.78 -16.85
C PHE A 249 5.15 -17.69 -18.00
N SER A 250 4.88 -19.00 -17.87
CA SER A 250 5.17 -19.99 -18.90
C SER A 250 3.87 -20.44 -19.56
N PRO A 251 3.62 -20.08 -20.83
CA PRO A 251 2.46 -20.59 -21.55
C PRO A 251 2.64 -22.08 -21.85
N THR A 252 1.56 -22.85 -21.78
CA THR A 252 1.55 -24.30 -21.92
C THR A 252 1.94 -24.81 -23.31
N VAL A 253 2.05 -23.96 -24.33
CA VAL A 253 2.22 -24.34 -25.74
C VAL A 253 3.60 -23.99 -26.30
N VAL A 254 4.34 -23.08 -25.67
CA VAL A 254 5.66 -22.65 -26.13
C VAL A 254 6.58 -22.57 -24.92
N GLU A 255 7.75 -23.19 -24.98
CA GLU A 255 8.78 -23.15 -23.91
C GLU A 255 9.44 -21.76 -23.76
N ARG A 256 8.64 -20.71 -23.79
CA ARG A 256 9.11 -19.34 -23.58
C ARG A 256 8.50 -18.76 -22.30
N GLU A 257 9.35 -18.22 -21.45
CA GLU A 257 8.92 -17.46 -20.29
C GLU A 257 8.63 -16.01 -20.69
N TYR A 258 7.58 -15.46 -20.10
CA TYR A 258 7.18 -14.07 -20.28
C TYR A 258 7.26 -13.35 -18.93
N SER A 259 7.87 -12.20 -18.93
CA SER A 259 7.81 -11.30 -17.79
C SER A 259 6.49 -10.51 -17.78
N ILE A 260 6.18 -9.89 -16.64
CA ILE A 260 5.01 -9.00 -16.53
C ILE A 260 5.06 -7.85 -17.55
N ASP A 261 6.25 -7.44 -17.99
CA ASP A 261 6.45 -6.35 -18.95
C ASP A 261 5.99 -6.72 -20.36
N GLU A 262 5.96 -8.00 -20.68
CA GLU A 262 5.51 -8.51 -21.97
C GLU A 262 4.00 -8.76 -22.01
N MET A 263 3.28 -8.54 -20.89
CA MET A 263 1.83 -8.67 -20.83
C MET A 263 1.11 -7.38 -21.26
N GLY A 264 -0.09 -7.54 -21.82
CA GLY A 264 -0.99 -6.40 -22.04
C GLY A 264 -1.56 -5.83 -20.73
N ASP A 265 -1.92 -4.56 -20.73
CA ASP A 265 -2.33 -3.79 -19.56
C ASP A 265 -3.45 -4.42 -18.74
N GLY A 266 -4.44 -5.03 -19.41
CA GLY A 266 -5.53 -5.73 -18.72
C GLY A 266 -5.07 -6.94 -17.90
N LEU A 267 -4.10 -7.71 -18.44
CA LEU A 267 -3.53 -8.86 -17.71
C LEU A 267 -2.64 -8.40 -16.55
N ARG A 268 -1.89 -7.31 -16.74
CA ARG A 268 -1.10 -6.71 -15.65
C ARG A 268 -2.00 -6.25 -14.50
N SER A 269 -3.11 -5.58 -14.80
CA SER A 269 -4.08 -5.14 -13.79
C SER A 269 -4.68 -6.33 -13.02
N LEU A 270 -5.06 -7.40 -13.73
CA LEU A 270 -5.54 -8.62 -13.09
C LEU A 270 -4.47 -9.30 -12.24
N PHE A 271 -3.23 -9.33 -12.71
CA PHE A 271 -2.10 -9.87 -11.96
C PHE A 271 -1.85 -9.07 -10.69
N TYR A 272 -1.86 -7.73 -10.78
CA TYR A 272 -1.71 -6.88 -9.59
C TYR A 272 -2.77 -7.17 -8.54
N ILE A 273 -4.04 -7.28 -8.93
CA ILE A 273 -5.13 -7.62 -8.02
C ILE A 273 -4.95 -9.03 -7.44
N SER A 274 -4.45 -9.99 -8.24
CA SER A 274 -4.14 -11.32 -7.73
C SER A 274 -2.99 -11.30 -6.72
N MET A 275 -2.01 -10.42 -6.87
CA MET A 275 -0.93 -10.22 -5.89
C MET A 275 -1.47 -9.63 -4.58
N VAL A 276 -2.41 -8.66 -4.65
CA VAL A 276 -3.10 -8.15 -3.46
C VAL A 276 -3.85 -9.27 -2.73
N ASP A 277 -4.60 -10.09 -3.47
CA ASP A 277 -5.35 -11.23 -2.93
C ASP A 277 -4.40 -12.23 -2.24
N SER A 278 -3.29 -12.59 -2.92
CA SER A 278 -2.26 -13.49 -2.37
C SER A 278 -1.59 -12.93 -1.11
N MET A 279 -1.34 -11.62 -1.06
CA MET A 279 -0.77 -10.98 0.13
C MET A 279 -1.71 -11.08 1.32
N LEU A 280 -3.02 -10.87 1.13
CA LEU A 280 -4.01 -11.04 2.19
C LEU A 280 -4.09 -12.50 2.67
N ASP A 281 -3.95 -13.48 1.78
CA ASP A 281 -3.88 -14.90 2.15
C ASP A 281 -2.64 -15.22 2.99
N VAL A 282 -1.48 -14.66 2.63
CA VAL A 282 -0.25 -14.78 3.44
C VAL A 282 -0.46 -14.16 4.81
N GLU A 283 -1.06 -12.98 4.90
CA GLU A 283 -1.33 -12.30 6.16
C GLU A 283 -2.31 -13.07 7.06
N ASN A 284 -3.31 -13.75 6.47
CA ASN A 284 -4.19 -14.62 7.21
C ASN A 284 -3.45 -15.84 7.79
N LYS A 285 -2.55 -16.45 7.02
CA LYS A 285 -1.70 -17.54 7.54
C LYS A 285 -0.81 -17.08 8.68
N ILE A 286 -0.23 -15.89 8.60
CA ILE A 286 0.58 -15.33 9.70
C ILE A 286 -0.28 -15.17 10.97
N ARG A 287 -1.54 -14.74 10.86
CA ARG A 287 -2.45 -14.66 12.02
C ARG A 287 -2.71 -16.05 12.62
N GLU A 288 -2.97 -17.05 11.78
CA GLU A 288 -3.16 -18.43 12.22
C GLU A 288 -1.91 -18.97 12.95
N GLU A 289 -0.70 -18.71 12.44
CA GLU A 289 0.56 -19.07 13.10
C GLU A 289 0.71 -18.36 14.47
N ILE A 290 0.36 -17.06 14.56
CA ILE A 290 0.40 -16.31 15.82
C ILE A 290 -0.59 -16.90 16.83
N GLU A 291 -1.82 -17.22 16.43
CA GLU A 291 -2.88 -17.75 17.28
C GLU A 291 -2.58 -19.18 17.76
N SER A 292 -1.99 -20.00 16.89
CA SER A 292 -1.59 -21.38 17.21
C SER A 292 -0.31 -21.47 18.06
N GLY A 293 0.47 -20.39 18.11
CA GLY A 293 1.77 -20.35 18.79
C GLY A 293 2.86 -21.15 18.06
N GLU A 294 2.68 -21.36 16.76
CA GLU A 294 3.68 -22.02 15.91
C GLU A 294 4.89 -21.10 15.65
N GLU A 295 5.96 -21.68 15.08
CA GLU A 295 7.12 -20.91 14.64
C GLU A 295 6.71 -20.00 13.49
N LEU A 296 6.89 -18.69 13.64
CA LEU A 296 6.46 -17.70 12.67
C LEU A 296 7.29 -17.80 11.38
N SER A 297 6.62 -18.04 10.27
CA SER A 297 7.23 -18.04 8.93
C SER A 297 7.64 -16.64 8.47
N PHE A 298 7.03 -15.59 9.05
CA PHE A 298 7.25 -14.19 8.68
C PHE A 298 7.48 -13.33 9.92
N SER A 299 8.32 -12.30 9.79
CA SER A 299 8.64 -11.36 10.86
C SER A 299 7.65 -10.19 10.98
N LYS A 300 6.86 -9.93 9.94
CA LYS A 300 5.91 -8.80 9.89
C LYS A 300 4.58 -9.18 10.53
N THR A 301 4.09 -8.36 11.46
CA THR A 301 2.72 -8.48 11.98
C THR A 301 1.75 -7.91 10.95
N PRO A 302 0.70 -8.65 10.55
CA PRO A 302 -0.30 -8.17 9.60
C PRO A 302 -1.08 -6.95 10.13
N PRO A 303 -1.55 -6.07 9.23
CA PRO A 303 -2.47 -4.99 9.62
C PRO A 303 -3.76 -5.55 10.22
N ILE A 304 -4.40 -4.77 11.10
CA ILE A 304 -5.72 -5.12 11.65
C ILE A 304 -6.79 -4.97 10.57
N LEU A 305 -6.66 -3.95 9.70
CA LEU A 305 -7.54 -3.74 8.57
C LEU A 305 -6.74 -3.36 7.33
N THR A 306 -7.06 -3.96 6.18
CA THR A 306 -6.57 -3.55 4.87
C THR A 306 -7.73 -3.05 4.01
N ILE A 307 -7.66 -1.81 3.57
CA ILE A 307 -8.59 -1.20 2.63
C ILE A 307 -8.01 -1.34 1.23
N VAL A 308 -8.69 -2.07 0.35
CA VAL A 308 -8.30 -2.23 -1.06
C VAL A 308 -9.15 -1.29 -1.91
N ALA A 309 -8.56 -0.24 -2.43
CA ALA A 309 -9.24 0.73 -3.28
C ALA A 309 -8.81 0.60 -4.73
N VAL A 310 -9.76 0.37 -5.63
CA VAL A 310 -9.52 0.18 -7.08
C VAL A 310 -10.28 1.24 -7.85
N GLU A 311 -9.55 2.04 -8.63
CA GLU A 311 -10.12 3.12 -9.40
C GLU A 311 -10.30 2.71 -10.87
N GLU A 312 -11.54 2.87 -11.37
CA GLU A 312 -11.95 2.71 -12.77
C GLU A 312 -11.30 1.49 -13.48
N PRO A 313 -11.42 0.28 -12.94
CA PRO A 313 -10.74 -0.89 -13.48
C PRO A 313 -11.18 -1.23 -14.92
N GLU A 314 -12.34 -0.72 -15.35
CA GLU A 314 -12.84 -0.89 -16.71
C GLU A 314 -11.95 -0.28 -17.79
N ASN A 315 -11.11 0.69 -17.46
CA ASN A 315 -10.29 1.40 -18.45
C ASN A 315 -9.23 0.50 -19.11
N HIS A 316 -8.81 -0.56 -18.40
CA HIS A 316 -7.71 -1.42 -18.88
C HIS A 316 -8.10 -2.89 -18.99
N ILE A 317 -9.30 -3.28 -18.57
CA ILE A 317 -9.74 -4.68 -18.52
C ILE A 317 -10.81 -4.93 -19.58
N ALA A 318 -10.60 -5.98 -20.38
CA ALA A 318 -11.58 -6.37 -21.39
C ALA A 318 -12.96 -6.67 -20.77
N PRO A 319 -14.08 -6.23 -21.40
CA PRO A 319 -15.41 -6.31 -20.81
C PRO A 319 -15.84 -7.70 -20.32
N HIS A 320 -15.35 -8.77 -20.96
CA HIS A 320 -15.66 -10.15 -20.55
C HIS A 320 -14.94 -10.56 -19.24
N LEU A 321 -13.86 -9.88 -18.85
CA LEU A 321 -13.11 -10.13 -17.62
C LEU A 321 -13.64 -9.30 -16.43
N LEU A 322 -14.42 -8.23 -16.67
CA LEU A 322 -14.95 -7.38 -15.60
C LEU A 322 -15.81 -8.15 -14.60
N GLY A 323 -16.60 -9.14 -15.07
CA GLY A 323 -17.38 -9.99 -14.18
C GLY A 323 -16.51 -10.80 -13.22
N LYS A 324 -15.41 -11.35 -13.72
CA LYS A 324 -14.44 -12.10 -12.91
C LYS A 324 -13.73 -11.19 -11.92
N LEU A 325 -13.35 -9.98 -12.34
CA LEU A 325 -12.72 -8.98 -11.48
C LEU A 325 -13.64 -8.60 -10.31
N ILE A 326 -14.89 -8.22 -10.59
CA ILE A 326 -15.85 -7.83 -9.54
C ILE A 326 -16.10 -9.00 -8.57
N GLY A 327 -16.20 -10.24 -9.09
CA GLY A 327 -16.27 -11.44 -8.25
C GLY A 327 -15.08 -11.53 -7.30
N LYS A 328 -13.87 -11.35 -7.81
CA LYS A 328 -12.64 -11.39 -7.01
C LYS A 328 -12.54 -10.26 -5.99
N LEU A 329 -12.92 -9.04 -6.35
CA LEU A 329 -12.95 -7.92 -5.40
C LEU A 329 -13.97 -8.16 -4.27
N ARG A 330 -15.11 -8.80 -4.58
CA ARG A 330 -16.09 -9.22 -3.57
C ARG A 330 -15.56 -10.36 -2.69
N ASP A 331 -14.80 -11.30 -3.26
CA ASP A 331 -14.14 -12.34 -2.47
C ASP A 331 -13.09 -11.73 -1.51
N ILE A 332 -12.31 -10.75 -1.99
CA ILE A 332 -11.37 -9.99 -1.17
C ILE A 332 -12.10 -9.28 -0.03
N SER A 333 -13.21 -8.59 -0.30
CA SER A 333 -13.94 -7.84 0.74
C SER A 333 -14.53 -8.73 1.85
N LYS A 334 -14.71 -10.02 1.59
CA LYS A 334 -15.20 -11.01 2.57
C LYS A 334 -14.10 -11.64 3.41
N LYS A 335 -12.81 -11.41 3.07
CA LYS A 335 -11.70 -11.88 3.89
C LYS A 335 -11.69 -11.14 5.23
N CYS A 336 -11.29 -11.84 6.28
CA CYS A 336 -11.09 -11.23 7.59
C CYS A 336 -10.19 -9.99 7.46
N ASN A 337 -10.61 -8.89 8.08
CA ASN A 337 -9.82 -7.66 8.14
C ASN A 337 -9.54 -7.01 6.77
N SER A 338 -10.47 -7.17 5.83
CA SER A 338 -10.40 -6.56 4.50
C SER A 338 -11.67 -5.81 4.16
N GLN A 339 -11.52 -4.66 3.51
CA GLN A 339 -12.61 -3.85 2.97
C GLN A 339 -12.23 -3.41 1.57
N THR A 340 -13.18 -3.39 0.63
CA THR A 340 -12.92 -3.04 -0.77
C THR A 340 -13.72 -1.81 -1.17
N ILE A 341 -13.06 -0.84 -1.78
CA ILE A 341 -13.67 0.36 -2.35
C ILE A 341 -13.37 0.37 -3.85
N LEU A 342 -14.41 0.54 -4.65
CA LEU A 342 -14.33 0.60 -6.11
C LEU A 342 -14.86 1.92 -6.60
N THR A 343 -14.22 2.55 -7.57
CA THR A 343 -14.83 3.65 -8.33
C THR A 343 -15.13 3.23 -9.74
N SER A 344 -16.23 3.69 -10.31
CA SER A 344 -16.57 3.41 -11.70
C SER A 344 -17.54 4.45 -12.27
N HIS A 345 -17.46 4.64 -13.57
CA HIS A 345 -18.47 5.34 -14.37
C HIS A 345 -19.11 4.42 -15.42
N SER A 346 -18.76 3.13 -15.42
CA SER A 346 -19.19 2.15 -16.43
C SER A 346 -20.50 1.48 -16.08
N PRO A 347 -21.53 1.56 -16.95
CA PRO A 347 -22.77 0.79 -16.79
C PRO A 347 -22.53 -0.73 -16.72
N ALA A 348 -21.43 -1.20 -17.31
CA ALA A 348 -21.08 -2.62 -17.28
C ALA A 348 -20.69 -3.11 -15.89
N ILE A 349 -20.03 -2.26 -15.09
CA ILE A 349 -19.74 -2.52 -13.69
C ILE A 349 -20.98 -2.34 -12.83
N VAL A 350 -21.68 -1.23 -12.97
CA VAL A 350 -22.88 -0.92 -12.16
C VAL A 350 -23.93 -2.05 -12.21
N LYS A 351 -24.12 -2.68 -13.36
CA LYS A 351 -25.04 -3.84 -13.50
C LYS A 351 -24.61 -5.10 -12.72
N ARG A 352 -23.40 -5.16 -12.22
CA ARG A 352 -22.82 -6.30 -11.48
C ARG A 352 -22.69 -6.05 -9.98
N ILE A 353 -23.00 -4.83 -9.56
CA ILE A 353 -22.94 -4.39 -8.18
C ILE A 353 -24.36 -4.38 -7.60
N SER A 354 -24.50 -4.83 -6.36
CA SER A 354 -25.77 -4.76 -5.63
C SER A 354 -26.12 -3.31 -5.29
N PRO A 355 -27.41 -2.92 -5.30
CA PRO A 355 -27.80 -1.53 -4.99
C PRO A 355 -27.30 -1.04 -3.63
N GLU A 356 -27.20 -1.93 -2.65
CA GLU A 356 -26.71 -1.62 -1.29
C GLU A 356 -25.22 -1.24 -1.29
N GLU A 357 -24.43 -1.82 -2.21
CA GLU A 357 -23.01 -1.56 -2.38
C GLU A 357 -22.71 -0.25 -3.16
N LEU A 358 -23.75 0.43 -3.67
CA LEU A 358 -23.57 1.63 -4.49
C LEU A 358 -23.67 2.92 -3.65
N ARG A 359 -22.77 3.86 -3.94
CA ARG A 359 -22.82 5.24 -3.43
C ARG A 359 -22.69 6.20 -4.60
N TYR A 360 -23.65 7.12 -4.71
CA TYR A 360 -23.69 8.09 -5.80
C TYR A 360 -23.02 9.41 -5.39
N PHE A 361 -22.12 9.88 -6.26
CA PHE A 361 -21.36 11.13 -6.13
C PHE A 361 -21.82 12.19 -7.10
#